data_ad5e8314b1acf6cf2027892a206316b0
#
_entry.id   ad5e8314b1acf6cf2027892a206316b0
#
_cell.length_a   1.000
_cell.length_b   1.000
_cell.length_c   1.000
_cell.angle_alpha   90.00
_cell.angle_beta   90.00
_cell.angle_gamma   90.00
#
_symmetry.space_group_name_H-M   'P 1'
#
loop_
_entity.id
_entity.type
_entity.pdbx_description
1 polymer ?
#
loop_
_entity_poly.entity_id
_entity_poly.type
_entity_poly.pdbx_seq_one_letter_code
_entity_poly.pdbx_strand_id
1 'polypeptide(L)'
;MHETSLRTLEELGMKVLLPEAIEIYRKGGARVVDDVVYIPQDMVNSALKTAPKSIQGRAGARTKDLTFELGRMIFQPGAGAPHATDLMRGRRPGSAKDYIEYTKLNQHFDVLQMLSPSVEPQDV
;
A
#
# COMPACT_ATOMS: atom_id res chain seq x y z
N MET A 1 17.43 -0.86 -10.12
CA MET A 1 16.55 -0.24 -9.10
C MET A 1 16.84 -0.77 -7.70
N HIS A 2 16.76 -2.07 -7.42
CA HIS A 2 17.03 -2.62 -6.07
C HIS A 2 18.39 -2.21 -5.49
N GLU A 3 19.45 -2.40 -6.24
CA GLU A 3 20.82 -2.02 -5.83
C GLU A 3 20.95 -0.53 -5.52
N THR A 4 20.33 0.34 -6.33
CA THR A 4 20.31 1.78 -6.07
C THR A 4 19.57 2.11 -4.77
N SER A 5 18.46 1.43 -4.49
CA SER A 5 17.72 1.60 -3.23
C SER A 5 18.56 1.19 -2.02
N LEU A 6 19.27 0.06 -2.11
CA LEU A 6 20.19 -0.40 -1.05
C LEU A 6 21.28 0.63 -0.78
N ARG A 7 21.93 1.14 -1.83
CA ARG A 7 22.95 2.18 -1.71
C ARG A 7 22.39 3.47 -1.11
N THR A 8 21.18 3.89 -1.52
CA THR A 8 20.54 5.08 -0.96
C THR A 8 20.32 4.93 0.55
N LEU A 9 19.82 3.79 1.00
CA LEU A 9 19.60 3.53 2.43
C LEU A 9 20.91 3.47 3.23
N GLU A 10 21.98 2.95 2.65
CA GLU A 10 23.27 2.79 3.31
C GLU A 10 24.13 4.06 3.27
N GLU A 11 24.18 4.76 2.12
CA GLU A 11 25.08 5.90 1.91
C GLU A 11 24.44 7.24 2.32
N LEU A 12 23.18 7.47 1.98
CA LEU A 12 22.46 8.71 2.32
C LEU A 12 21.65 8.60 3.61
N GLY A 13 21.15 7.40 3.89
CA GLY A 13 20.32 7.16 5.06
C GLY A 13 18.89 7.67 4.92
N MET A 14 18.15 7.55 5.99
CA MET A 14 16.75 7.97 6.08
C MET A 14 16.53 8.75 7.38
N LYS A 15 15.92 9.93 7.29
CA LYS A 15 15.52 10.70 8.46
C LYS A 15 14.35 10.01 9.17
N VAL A 16 14.52 9.70 10.44
CA VAL A 16 13.51 9.06 11.29
C VAL A 16 13.12 10.02 12.41
N LEU A 17 11.83 10.39 12.49
CA LEU A 17 11.36 11.39 13.43
C LEU A 17 10.90 10.81 14.78
N LEU A 18 10.62 9.50 14.82
CA LEU A 18 10.15 8.84 16.04
C LEU A 18 11.33 8.28 16.85
N PRO A 19 11.60 8.76 18.07
CA PRO A 19 12.75 8.31 18.87
C PRO A 19 12.76 6.80 19.12
N GLU A 20 11.62 6.20 19.39
CA GLU A 20 11.49 4.76 19.61
C GLU A 20 11.91 3.94 18.38
N ALA A 21 11.60 4.43 17.18
CA ALA A 21 12.02 3.79 15.93
C ALA A 21 13.54 3.89 15.74
N ILE A 22 14.15 5.03 16.08
CA ILE A 22 15.61 5.21 16.05
C ILE A 22 16.29 4.17 16.94
N GLU A 23 15.77 3.95 18.14
CA GLU A 23 16.32 2.95 19.06
C GLU A 23 16.17 1.51 18.55
N ILE A 24 15.09 1.19 17.87
CA ILE A 24 14.89 -0.12 17.22
C ILE A 24 15.95 -0.33 16.13
N TYR A 25 16.17 0.66 15.26
CA TYR A 25 17.20 0.58 14.23
C TYR A 25 18.60 0.45 14.83
N ARG A 26 18.93 1.24 15.88
CA ARG A 26 20.22 1.18 16.57
C ARG A 26 20.46 -0.20 17.18
N LYS A 27 19.46 -0.77 17.87
CA LYS A 27 19.52 -2.13 18.42
C LYS A 27 19.66 -3.20 17.34
N GLY A 28 19.07 -2.96 16.17
CA GLY A 28 19.19 -3.82 15.00
C GLY A 28 20.55 -3.76 14.31
N GLY A 29 21.43 -2.82 14.69
CA GLY A 29 22.77 -2.69 14.11
C GLY A 29 22.91 -1.61 13.04
N ALA A 30 21.89 -0.79 12.80
CA ALA A 30 22.00 0.35 11.90
C ALA A 30 22.87 1.45 12.52
N ARG A 31 23.65 2.14 11.69
CA ARG A 31 24.37 3.34 12.11
C ARG A 31 23.40 4.50 12.19
N VAL A 32 23.42 5.23 13.30
CA VAL A 32 22.54 6.38 13.55
C VAL A 32 23.39 7.60 13.84
N VAL A 33 23.16 8.69 13.12
CA VAL A 33 23.76 10.00 13.36
C VAL A 33 22.63 11.01 13.46
N ASP A 34 22.47 11.61 14.63
CA ASP A 34 21.35 12.47 14.97
C ASP A 34 20.00 11.76 14.75
N ASP A 35 19.19 12.23 13.82
CA ASP A 35 17.91 11.64 13.42
C ASP A 35 17.99 10.89 12.07
N VAL A 36 19.20 10.69 11.54
CA VAL A 36 19.42 9.95 10.28
C VAL A 36 19.89 8.54 10.57
N VAL A 37 19.15 7.57 10.07
CA VAL A 37 19.44 6.14 10.16
C VAL A 37 20.01 5.65 8.84
N TYR A 38 21.20 5.06 8.89
CA TYR A 38 21.88 4.43 7.75
C TYR A 38 21.70 2.93 7.86
N ILE A 39 20.95 2.36 6.93
CA ILE A 39 20.56 0.94 6.97
C ILE A 39 21.47 0.15 6.05
N PRO A 40 22.31 -0.76 6.59
CA PRO A 40 23.23 -1.54 5.76
C PRO A 40 22.47 -2.54 4.89
N GLN A 41 23.05 -2.87 3.74
CA GLN A 41 22.43 -3.74 2.73
C GLN A 41 22.09 -5.13 3.25
N ASP A 42 22.95 -5.70 4.10
CA ASP A 42 22.73 -7.01 4.70
C ASP A 42 21.51 -7.03 5.65
N MET A 43 21.26 -5.93 6.38
CA MET A 43 20.07 -5.78 7.20
C MET A 43 18.81 -5.80 6.35
N VAL A 44 18.77 -5.05 5.23
CA VAL A 44 17.64 -5.05 4.29
C VAL A 44 17.43 -6.44 3.68
N ASN A 45 18.51 -7.06 3.21
CA ASN A 45 18.46 -8.39 2.60
C ASN A 45 18.00 -9.46 3.59
N SER A 46 18.41 -9.35 4.86
CA SER A 46 17.94 -10.25 5.92
C SER A 46 16.46 -10.07 6.23
N ALA A 47 15.98 -8.82 6.29
CA ALA A 47 14.57 -8.54 6.48
C ALA A 47 13.71 -9.05 5.30
N LEU A 48 14.17 -8.88 4.07
CA LEU A 48 13.48 -9.38 2.89
C LEU A 48 13.33 -10.92 2.87
N LYS A 49 14.28 -11.65 3.45
CA LYS A 49 14.19 -13.12 3.57
C LYS A 49 13.07 -13.57 4.50
N THR A 50 12.64 -12.72 5.44
CA THR A 50 11.53 -13.02 6.36
C THR A 50 10.16 -12.70 5.79
N ALA A 51 10.10 -11.97 4.66
CA ALA A 51 8.85 -11.62 4.01
C ALA A 51 8.14 -12.88 3.50
N PRO A 52 6.84 -13.03 3.72
CA PRO A 52 6.08 -14.17 3.21
C PRO A 52 6.09 -14.17 1.68
N LYS A 53 6.27 -15.36 1.09
CA LYS A 53 6.24 -15.53 -0.38
C LYS A 53 4.83 -15.43 -0.95
N SER A 54 3.83 -15.70 -0.13
CA SER A 54 2.41 -15.54 -0.48
C SER A 54 1.61 -15.08 0.72
N ILE A 55 0.54 -14.35 0.46
CA ILE A 55 -0.41 -13.87 1.47
C ILE A 55 -1.81 -14.26 1.02
N GLN A 56 -2.59 -14.86 1.91
CA GLN A 56 -3.99 -15.20 1.65
C GLN A 56 -4.89 -14.03 2.07
N GLY A 57 -5.54 -13.41 1.08
CA GLY A 57 -6.60 -12.44 1.30
C GLY A 57 -7.95 -13.14 1.40
N ARG A 58 -8.65 -13.00 2.51
CA ARG A 58 -10.00 -13.54 2.69
C ARG A 58 -11.05 -12.50 2.31
N ALA A 59 -11.95 -12.87 1.42
CA ALA A 59 -13.07 -12.05 1.02
C ALA A 59 -14.33 -12.36 1.84
N GLY A 60 -15.31 -11.46 1.80
CA GLY A 60 -16.64 -11.71 2.38
C GLY A 60 -17.34 -12.92 1.74
N ALA A 61 -17.20 -13.10 0.43
CA ALA A 61 -17.59 -14.31 -0.28
C ALA A 61 -16.34 -15.19 -0.50
N ARG A 62 -16.33 -16.43 0.02
CA ARG A 62 -15.21 -17.36 -0.07
C ARG A 62 -14.74 -17.66 -1.50
N THR A 63 -15.65 -17.60 -2.47
CA THR A 63 -15.35 -17.74 -3.90
C THR A 63 -14.47 -16.62 -4.45
N LYS A 64 -14.30 -15.52 -3.70
CA LYS A 64 -13.46 -14.37 -4.05
C LYS A 64 -12.20 -14.26 -3.19
N ASP A 65 -11.84 -15.30 -2.45
CA ASP A 65 -10.55 -15.34 -1.74
C ASP A 65 -9.39 -15.23 -2.72
N LEU A 66 -8.36 -14.50 -2.33
CA LEU A 66 -7.21 -14.18 -3.18
C LEU A 66 -5.91 -14.68 -2.57
N THR A 67 -4.99 -15.08 -3.44
CA THR A 67 -3.60 -15.29 -3.06
C THR A 67 -2.73 -14.23 -3.70
N PHE A 68 -2.04 -13.45 -2.88
CA PHE A 68 -1.01 -12.50 -3.32
C PHE A 68 0.31 -13.24 -3.37
N GLU A 69 0.90 -13.37 -4.55
CA GLU A 69 2.17 -14.03 -4.78
C GLU A 69 2.85 -13.46 -6.03
N LEU A 70 4.17 -13.65 -6.14
CA LEU A 70 4.91 -13.21 -7.32
C LEU A 70 4.41 -13.93 -8.58
N GLY A 71 4.27 -13.17 -9.67
CA GLY A 71 3.78 -13.69 -10.94
C GLY A 71 2.26 -13.69 -11.08
N ARG A 72 1.53 -13.32 -10.06
CA ARG A 72 0.07 -13.19 -10.11
C ARG A 72 -0.33 -11.74 -10.31
N MET A 73 -1.27 -11.50 -11.21
CA MET A 73 -1.85 -10.18 -11.44
C MET A 73 -3.23 -10.11 -10.76
N ILE A 74 -3.44 -9.07 -9.96
CA ILE A 74 -4.69 -8.82 -9.26
C ILE A 74 -5.14 -7.41 -9.65
N PHE A 75 -6.37 -7.28 -10.13
CA PHE A 75 -6.94 -6.00 -10.52
C PHE A 75 -7.78 -5.41 -9.40
N GLN A 76 -7.57 -4.12 -9.16
CA GLN A 76 -8.41 -3.31 -8.28
C GLN A 76 -8.69 -1.95 -8.93
N PRO A 77 -9.82 -1.31 -8.62
CA PRO A 77 -10.07 0.05 -9.06
C PRO A 77 -9.17 1.05 -8.35
N GLY A 78 -9.07 2.26 -8.87
CA GLY A 78 -8.40 3.37 -8.19
C GLY A 78 -9.00 3.65 -6.82
N ALA A 79 -8.22 4.26 -5.94
CA ALA A 79 -8.61 4.58 -4.58
C ALA A 79 -8.33 6.04 -4.21
N GLY A 80 -9.03 6.55 -3.19
CA GLY A 80 -8.74 7.83 -2.57
C GLY A 80 -9.09 9.06 -3.41
N ALA A 81 -10.02 8.95 -4.35
CA ALA A 81 -10.43 10.09 -5.16
C ALA A 81 -11.47 10.95 -4.41
N PRO A 82 -11.21 12.25 -4.13
CA PRO A 82 -12.17 13.12 -3.46
C PRO A 82 -13.30 13.59 -4.37
N HIS A 83 -13.24 13.24 -5.66
CA HIS A 83 -14.22 13.64 -6.66
C HIS A 83 -14.74 12.44 -7.42
N ALA A 84 -16.03 12.48 -7.74
CA ALA A 84 -16.69 11.59 -8.68
C ALA A 84 -16.96 12.30 -10.01
N THR A 85 -16.91 11.54 -11.10
CA THR A 85 -17.24 12.03 -12.43
C THR A 85 -18.11 11.02 -13.17
N ASP A 86 -19.21 11.45 -13.72
CA ASP A 86 -20.01 10.65 -14.64
C ASP A 86 -20.52 11.50 -15.83
N LEU A 87 -21.03 10.81 -16.84
CA LEU A 87 -21.44 11.44 -18.08
C LEU A 87 -22.59 12.45 -17.89
N MET A 88 -23.50 12.18 -16.97
CA MET A 88 -24.72 12.99 -16.79
C MET A 88 -24.52 14.18 -15.86
N ARG A 89 -23.69 14.01 -14.80
CA ARG A 89 -23.53 14.99 -13.72
C ARG A 89 -22.18 15.72 -13.76
N GLY A 90 -21.26 15.27 -14.62
CA GLY A 90 -19.92 15.80 -14.69
C GLY A 90 -19.10 15.54 -13.45
N ARG A 91 -18.00 16.32 -13.27
CA ARG A 91 -17.12 16.25 -12.09
C ARG A 91 -17.72 17.02 -10.91
N ARG A 92 -17.76 16.37 -9.75
CA ARG A 92 -18.32 16.93 -8.50
C ARG A 92 -17.60 16.34 -7.29
N PRO A 93 -17.73 16.94 -6.08
CA PRO A 93 -17.28 16.30 -4.84
C PRO A 93 -17.93 14.92 -4.69
N GLY A 94 -17.15 13.95 -4.23
CA GLY A 94 -17.66 12.60 -3.97
C GLY A 94 -18.64 12.57 -2.81
N SER A 95 -19.65 11.74 -2.90
CA SER A 95 -20.66 11.55 -1.85
C SER A 95 -20.71 10.11 -1.37
N ALA A 96 -21.33 9.87 -0.21
CA ALA A 96 -21.60 8.52 0.29
C ALA A 96 -22.40 7.70 -0.74
N LYS A 97 -23.33 8.34 -1.46
CA LYS A 97 -24.07 7.71 -2.54
C LYS A 97 -23.15 7.27 -3.69
N ASP A 98 -22.22 8.13 -4.12
CA ASP A 98 -21.24 7.78 -5.16
C ASP A 98 -20.37 6.60 -4.71
N TYR A 99 -19.92 6.58 -3.48
CA TYR A 99 -19.15 5.46 -2.91
C TYR A 99 -19.93 4.13 -3.01
N ILE A 100 -21.21 4.13 -2.63
CA ILE A 100 -22.07 2.95 -2.70
C ILE A 100 -22.28 2.50 -4.15
N GLU A 101 -22.57 3.44 -5.06
CA GLU A 101 -22.77 3.16 -6.49
C GLU A 101 -21.50 2.57 -7.12
N TYR A 102 -20.32 3.14 -6.85
CA TYR A 102 -19.03 2.61 -7.31
C TYR A 102 -18.72 1.23 -6.74
N THR A 103 -18.99 1.02 -5.45
CA THR A 103 -18.78 -0.29 -4.83
C THR A 103 -19.65 -1.37 -5.49
N LYS A 104 -20.93 -1.09 -5.74
CA LYS A 104 -21.82 -2.01 -6.45
C LYS A 104 -21.36 -2.29 -7.86
N LEU A 105 -20.92 -1.25 -8.59
CA LEU A 105 -20.39 -1.39 -9.94
C LEU A 105 -19.14 -2.27 -9.98
N ASN A 106 -18.19 -2.02 -9.07
CA ASN A 106 -16.96 -2.81 -8.99
C ASN A 106 -17.22 -4.28 -8.64
N GLN A 107 -18.20 -4.55 -7.77
CA GLN A 107 -18.57 -5.92 -7.42
C GLN A 107 -19.24 -6.68 -8.57
N HIS A 108 -19.81 -5.97 -9.53
CA HIS A 108 -20.45 -6.57 -10.70
C HIS A 108 -19.44 -7.20 -11.67
N PHE A 109 -18.21 -6.70 -11.70
CA PHE A 109 -17.18 -7.18 -12.62
C PHE A 109 -16.29 -8.25 -11.99
N ASP A 110 -16.28 -9.46 -12.57
CA ASP A 110 -15.43 -10.56 -12.09
C ASP A 110 -13.94 -10.31 -12.31
N VAL A 111 -13.58 -9.43 -13.24
CA VAL A 111 -12.18 -9.05 -13.49
C VAL A 111 -11.59 -8.24 -12.34
N LEU A 112 -12.40 -7.60 -11.52
CA LEU A 112 -11.97 -6.86 -10.34
C LEU A 112 -11.99 -7.79 -9.11
N GLN A 113 -10.80 -8.20 -8.69
CA GLN A 113 -10.65 -9.12 -7.57
C GLN A 113 -10.59 -8.41 -6.22
N MET A 114 -10.14 -7.16 -6.20
CA MET A 114 -10.07 -6.35 -4.98
C MET A 114 -10.98 -5.13 -5.09
N LEU A 115 -11.47 -4.68 -3.94
CA LEU A 115 -12.14 -3.38 -3.79
C LEU A 115 -11.26 -2.45 -2.97
N SER A 116 -11.30 -1.18 -3.33
CA SER A 116 -10.76 -0.09 -2.52
C SER A 116 -11.76 1.06 -2.50
N PRO A 117 -11.70 1.97 -1.53
CA PRO A 117 -12.53 3.18 -1.52
C PRO A 117 -12.25 4.02 -2.77
N SER A 118 -12.98 3.78 -3.85
CA SER A 118 -12.76 4.46 -5.14
C SER A 118 -13.13 5.94 -5.09
N VAL A 119 -14.04 6.30 -4.19
CA VAL A 119 -14.45 7.67 -3.91
C VAL A 119 -14.42 7.91 -2.41
N GLU A 120 -13.82 9.00 -1.97
CA GLU A 120 -13.90 9.45 -0.59
C GLU A 120 -15.11 10.36 -0.43
N PRO A 121 -16.11 9.98 0.39
CA PRO A 121 -17.26 10.84 0.67
C PRO A 121 -16.83 12.16 1.30
N GLN A 122 -17.38 13.25 0.78
CA GLN A 122 -17.17 14.60 1.32
C GLN A 122 -18.40 15.15 2.05
N ASP A 123 -19.46 14.35 2.16
CA ASP A 123 -20.76 14.71 2.72
C ASP A 123 -21.08 13.97 4.05
N VAL A 124 -20.07 13.36 4.65
CA VAL A 124 -20.15 12.64 5.94
C VAL A 124 -19.08 13.12 6.89
#